data_8ca9ecfd15760185cebdaec2bb332c09
#
_entry.id   8ca9ecfd15760185cebdaec2bb332c09
#
_cell.length_a   1.000
_cell.length_b   1.000
_cell.length_c   1.000
_cell.angle_alpha   90.00
_cell.angle_beta   90.00
_cell.angle_gamma   90.00
#
_symmetry.space_group_name_H-M   'P 1'
#
loop_
_entity.id
_entity.type
_entity.pdbx_description
1 polymer ?
#
loop_
_entity_poly.entity_id
_entity_poly.type
_entity_poly.pdbx_seq_one_letter_code
_entity_poly.pdbx_strand_id
1 'polypeptide(L)'
;MLKQLISAAPLLTTCLCLHAQTNNLPKYEVGFSAGTFVYQGDLTPSAFGSLRTMKPGVTIYGSRILDPYFSVRASLSFASLAGDESKYPTPAWRRERDFKFSTPATEASATMVWDIFGNNGRDIVTKFSPYVLAGVGYTFLNIKRDWSGMNRTVFPSGSHDGMGLAQDSAHTLPKGVLVLPIGIGVKYSFAPNWAITSELTYRYTFSDYIDGFSKAANPANNDGYYSFTVGLAYTFGQKNFLKCPTVK
;
A
#
# COMPACT_ATOMS: atom_id res chain seq x y z
N MET A 1 -43.25 3.63 -15.72
CA MET A 1 -41.90 3.10 -15.49
C MET A 1 -41.33 3.43 -14.10
N LEU A 2 -42.14 3.75 -13.10
CA LEU A 2 -41.68 4.14 -11.77
C LEU A 2 -42.05 3.15 -10.64
N LYS A 3 -42.61 1.99 -10.98
CA LYS A 3 -43.07 0.99 -9.99
C LYS A 3 -42.12 -0.22 -9.77
N GLN A 4 -41.03 -0.32 -10.50
CA GLN A 4 -40.10 -1.46 -10.39
C GLN A 4 -38.81 -1.17 -9.57
N LEU A 5 -38.63 0.06 -9.10
CA LEU A 5 -37.43 0.45 -8.33
C LEU A 5 -37.57 0.30 -6.80
N ILE A 6 -38.76 -0.06 -6.30
CA ILE A 6 -39.01 -0.16 -4.85
C ILE A 6 -38.83 -1.60 -4.30
N SER A 7 -38.69 -2.60 -5.20
CA SER A 7 -38.58 -4.01 -4.78
C SER A 7 -37.17 -4.51 -4.45
N ALA A 8 -36.11 -3.72 -4.72
CA ALA A 8 -34.73 -4.14 -4.49
C ALA A 8 -34.13 -3.69 -3.12
N ALA A 9 -34.84 -2.83 -2.40
CA ALA A 9 -34.34 -2.28 -1.14
C ALA A 9 -34.35 -3.24 0.08
N PRO A 10 -35.21 -4.24 0.20
CA PRO A 10 -35.19 -5.11 1.39
C PRO A 10 -34.13 -6.23 1.34
N LEU A 11 -33.49 -6.51 0.19
CA LEU A 11 -32.49 -7.57 0.14
C LEU A 11 -31.10 -7.16 0.67
N LEU A 12 -30.81 -5.88 0.77
CA LEU A 12 -29.52 -5.39 1.28
C LEU A 12 -29.46 -5.30 2.82
N THR A 13 -30.62 -5.30 3.50
CA THR A 13 -30.70 -5.12 4.95
C THR A 13 -30.64 -6.43 5.75
N THR A 14 -30.80 -7.58 5.12
CA THR A 14 -30.81 -8.87 5.82
C THR A 14 -29.44 -9.54 5.95
N CYS A 15 -28.38 -8.99 5.30
CA CYS A 15 -27.03 -9.56 5.37
C CYS A 15 -26.18 -9.17 6.60
N LEU A 16 -26.70 -8.31 7.47
CA LEU A 16 -25.93 -7.77 8.62
C LEU A 16 -26.12 -8.53 9.96
N CYS A 17 -26.89 -9.60 9.99
CA CYS A 17 -27.21 -10.30 11.25
C CYS A 17 -26.65 -11.72 11.40
N LEU A 18 -25.69 -12.14 10.59
CA LEU A 18 -24.95 -13.36 10.85
C LEU A 18 -23.87 -13.12 11.93
N HIS A 19 -24.30 -12.88 13.16
CA HIS A 19 -23.43 -13.03 14.33
C HIS A 19 -23.25 -14.53 14.61
N ALA A 20 -22.40 -15.18 13.81
CA ALA A 20 -21.93 -16.51 14.13
C ALA A 20 -21.18 -16.43 15.47
N GLN A 21 -21.55 -17.29 16.40
CA GLN A 21 -20.98 -17.40 17.74
C GLN A 21 -19.50 -17.77 17.64
N THR A 22 -18.62 -16.80 17.66
CA THR A 22 -17.16 -17.01 17.74
C THR A 22 -16.68 -16.60 19.13
N ASN A 23 -16.78 -17.54 20.07
CA ASN A 23 -16.60 -17.25 21.49
C ASN A 23 -15.15 -17.07 21.96
N ASN A 24 -14.12 -17.22 21.09
CA ASN A 24 -12.72 -17.28 21.48
C ASN A 24 -11.72 -16.52 20.61
N LEU A 25 -12.17 -15.56 19.82
CA LEU A 25 -11.28 -14.81 18.98
C LEU A 25 -10.66 -13.63 19.76
N PRO A 26 -9.34 -13.36 19.64
CA PRO A 26 -8.82 -12.05 19.96
C PRO A 26 -9.57 -11.03 19.12
N LYS A 27 -9.91 -9.88 19.71
CA LYS A 27 -10.75 -8.90 19.01
C LYS A 27 -9.94 -7.92 18.17
N TYR A 28 -8.73 -7.68 18.59
CA TYR A 28 -7.89 -6.61 18.02
C TYR A 28 -6.46 -7.09 17.84
N GLU A 29 -5.81 -6.55 16.82
CA GLU A 29 -4.38 -6.68 16.57
C GLU A 29 -3.83 -5.28 16.31
N VAL A 30 -2.67 -4.98 16.86
CA VAL A 30 -1.88 -3.79 16.52
C VAL A 30 -0.52 -4.24 16.02
N GLY A 31 0.05 -3.51 15.09
CA GLY A 31 1.36 -3.85 14.55
C GLY A 31 2.15 -2.62 14.13
N PHE A 32 3.46 -2.83 14.13
CA PHE A 32 4.46 -1.91 13.61
C PHE A 32 5.37 -2.67 12.68
N SER A 33 5.64 -2.11 11.50
CA SER A 33 6.57 -2.69 10.53
C SER A 33 7.47 -1.61 9.94
N ALA A 34 8.66 -2.03 9.53
CA ALA A 34 9.62 -1.20 8.83
C ALA A 34 10.12 -1.96 7.60
N GLY A 35 10.53 -1.23 6.57
CA GLY A 35 10.99 -1.85 5.34
C GLY A 35 11.34 -0.84 4.27
N THR A 36 11.23 -1.26 3.03
CA THR A 36 11.60 -0.49 1.85
C THR A 36 10.40 -0.21 0.97
N PHE A 37 10.37 0.98 0.41
CA PHE A 37 9.40 1.43 -0.57
C PHE A 37 10.12 1.67 -1.91
N VAL A 38 9.52 1.20 -2.98
CA VAL A 38 10.08 1.25 -4.33
C VAL A 38 9.05 1.89 -5.25
N TYR A 39 9.45 2.95 -5.91
CA TYR A 39 8.68 3.60 -6.97
C TYR A 39 8.70 2.75 -8.25
N GLN A 40 7.57 2.70 -8.94
CA GLN A 40 7.37 2.08 -10.24
C GLN A 40 6.67 3.08 -11.14
N GLY A 41 7.34 3.48 -12.22
CA GLY A 41 6.83 4.43 -13.19
C GLY A 41 7.90 4.82 -14.19
N ASP A 42 7.73 5.95 -14.83
CA ASP A 42 8.48 6.36 -16.01
C ASP A 42 9.99 6.59 -15.78
N LEU A 43 10.36 7.01 -14.57
CA LEU A 43 11.76 7.24 -14.21
C LEU A 43 12.49 5.96 -13.78
N THR A 44 11.91 4.78 -14.03
CA THR A 44 12.54 3.50 -13.72
C THR A 44 12.94 2.73 -14.97
N PRO A 45 14.03 1.92 -14.92
CA PRO A 45 14.53 1.22 -16.10
C PRO A 45 13.68 0.02 -16.49
N SER A 46 12.80 -0.43 -15.61
CA SER A 46 11.96 -1.61 -15.81
C SER A 46 10.55 -1.39 -15.27
N ALA A 47 9.62 -2.19 -15.78
CA ALA A 47 8.23 -2.20 -15.32
C ALA A 47 8.07 -2.58 -13.83
N PHE A 48 9.10 -3.14 -13.20
CA PHE A 48 9.07 -3.52 -11.78
C PHE A 48 9.70 -2.46 -10.85
N GLY A 49 10.01 -1.26 -11.38
CA GLY A 49 10.71 -0.25 -10.60
C GLY A 49 12.22 -0.54 -10.49
N SER A 50 12.88 0.08 -9.52
CA SER A 50 14.31 -0.10 -9.29
C SER A 50 14.67 -0.15 -7.81
N LEU A 51 15.37 -1.19 -7.41
CA LEU A 51 15.92 -1.32 -6.06
C LEU A 51 17.05 -0.30 -5.78
N ARG A 52 17.63 0.32 -6.81
CA ARG A 52 18.69 1.35 -6.63
C ARG A 52 18.16 2.66 -6.04
N THR A 53 16.88 2.89 -6.16
CA THR A 53 16.20 4.10 -5.66
C THR A 53 15.23 3.80 -4.53
N MET A 54 15.26 2.57 -3.97
CA MET A 54 14.44 2.21 -2.83
C MET A 54 14.72 3.13 -1.64
N LYS A 55 13.68 3.43 -0.87
CA LYS A 55 13.74 4.28 0.31
C LYS A 55 13.14 3.56 1.52
N PRO A 56 13.66 3.81 2.72
CA PRO A 56 13.08 3.25 3.94
C PRO A 56 11.70 3.86 4.22
N GLY A 57 10.89 3.09 4.94
CA GLY A 57 9.61 3.55 5.45
C GLY A 57 9.13 2.68 6.61
N VAL A 58 8.13 3.18 7.30
CA VAL A 58 7.51 2.51 8.44
C VAL A 58 6.00 2.52 8.30
N THR A 59 5.35 1.50 8.85
CA THR A 59 3.89 1.37 8.87
C THR A 59 3.45 0.98 10.27
N ILE A 60 2.43 1.67 10.77
CA ILE A 60 1.69 1.28 11.98
C ILE A 60 0.28 0.91 11.57
N TYR A 61 -0.29 -0.10 12.21
CA TYR A 61 -1.65 -0.49 11.92
C TYR A 61 -2.42 -1.00 13.13
N GLY A 62 -3.73 -0.88 13.05
CA GLY A 62 -4.67 -1.50 13.96
C GLY A 62 -5.68 -2.33 13.16
N SER A 63 -5.95 -3.55 13.59
CA SER A 63 -6.93 -4.44 12.95
C SER A 63 -8.02 -4.84 13.92
N ARG A 64 -9.24 -4.96 13.42
CA ARG A 64 -10.34 -5.63 14.09
C ARG A 64 -10.56 -7.00 13.46
N ILE A 65 -10.40 -8.04 14.24
CA ILE A 65 -10.65 -9.40 13.82
C ILE A 65 -12.16 -9.63 13.82
N LEU A 66 -12.72 -10.04 12.68
CA LEU A 66 -14.14 -10.29 12.49
C LEU A 66 -14.47 -11.76 12.73
N ASP A 67 -13.68 -12.63 12.15
CA ASP A 67 -13.81 -14.08 12.24
C ASP A 67 -12.43 -14.76 12.07
N PRO A 68 -12.31 -16.10 12.10
CA PRO A 68 -11.02 -16.78 11.94
C PRO A 68 -10.26 -16.45 10.66
N TYR A 69 -10.96 -16.08 9.59
CA TYR A 69 -10.38 -15.83 8.26
C TYR A 69 -10.24 -14.36 7.93
N PHE A 70 -11.11 -13.49 8.46
CA PHE A 70 -11.17 -12.10 8.04
C PHE A 70 -10.91 -11.10 9.15
N SER A 71 -10.18 -10.06 8.83
CA SER A 71 -10.04 -8.86 9.67
C SER A 71 -10.07 -7.59 8.82
N VAL A 72 -10.49 -6.49 9.43
CA VAL A 72 -10.39 -5.15 8.84
C VAL A 72 -9.23 -4.44 9.50
N ARG A 73 -8.34 -3.87 8.69
CA ARG A 73 -7.12 -3.19 9.12
C ARG A 73 -7.15 -1.72 8.68
N ALA A 74 -6.85 -0.82 9.60
CA ALA A 74 -6.53 0.57 9.33
C ALA A 74 -5.03 0.77 9.50
N SER A 75 -4.36 1.40 8.52
CA SER A 75 -2.90 1.57 8.50
C SER A 75 -2.51 3.01 8.22
N LEU A 76 -1.39 3.42 8.82
CA LEU A 76 -0.68 4.65 8.51
C LEU A 76 0.75 4.29 8.13
N SER A 77 1.17 4.68 6.92
CA SER A 77 2.53 4.46 6.41
C SER A 77 3.23 5.78 6.17
N PHE A 78 4.49 5.85 6.57
CA PHE A 78 5.37 6.99 6.35
C PHE A 78 6.58 6.51 5.57
N ALA A 79 6.76 7.04 4.37
CA ALA A 79 7.81 6.62 3.46
C ALA A 79 8.30 7.79 2.60
N SER A 80 9.30 7.53 1.80
CA SER A 80 9.71 8.39 0.70
C SER A 80 9.76 7.57 -0.57
N LEU A 81 9.34 8.15 -1.70
CA LEU A 81 9.51 7.58 -3.02
C LEU A 81 10.58 8.37 -3.75
N ALA A 82 11.40 7.71 -4.57
CA ALA A 82 12.44 8.38 -5.32
C ALA A 82 12.71 7.69 -6.66
N GLY A 83 13.03 8.49 -7.66
CA GLY A 83 13.60 8.09 -8.94
C GLY A 83 14.82 8.94 -9.27
N ASP A 84 15.77 8.37 -9.98
CA ASP A 84 17.02 9.04 -10.38
C ASP A 84 17.57 8.37 -11.62
N GLU A 85 17.37 9.00 -12.77
CA GLU A 85 17.77 8.44 -14.07
C GLU A 85 19.29 8.38 -14.23
N SER A 86 20.05 9.22 -13.55
CA SER A 86 21.53 9.17 -13.59
C SER A 86 22.12 7.85 -13.12
N LYS A 87 21.37 7.09 -12.32
CA LYS A 87 21.78 5.79 -11.79
C LYS A 87 21.68 4.65 -12.81
N TYR A 88 21.07 4.90 -13.97
CA TYR A 88 20.81 3.88 -14.97
C TYR A 88 21.69 4.07 -16.21
N PRO A 89 22.65 3.14 -16.48
CA PRO A 89 23.53 3.25 -17.63
C PRO A 89 22.83 2.93 -18.95
N THR A 90 21.71 2.24 -18.92
CA THR A 90 20.99 1.77 -20.12
C THR A 90 19.49 2.03 -19.97
N PRO A 91 18.87 2.61 -20.99
CA PRO A 91 19.46 3.21 -22.19
C PRO A 91 20.22 4.50 -21.87
N ALA A 92 21.24 4.81 -22.66
CA ALA A 92 22.17 5.93 -22.41
C ALA A 92 21.47 7.31 -22.33
N TRP A 93 20.39 7.51 -23.09
CA TRP A 93 19.62 8.75 -23.10
C TRP A 93 19.05 9.14 -21.74
N ARG A 94 18.80 8.18 -20.83
CA ARG A 94 18.32 8.47 -19.47
C ARG A 94 19.32 9.30 -18.68
N ARG A 95 20.62 9.05 -18.83
CA ARG A 95 21.65 9.87 -18.17
C ARG A 95 21.71 11.28 -18.72
N GLU A 96 21.44 11.45 -20.00
CA GLU A 96 21.41 12.74 -20.65
C GLU A 96 20.13 13.53 -20.29
N ARG A 97 19.01 12.82 -20.03
CA ARG A 97 17.76 13.43 -19.56
C ARG A 97 17.85 13.81 -18.08
N ASP A 98 18.46 12.94 -17.25
CA ASP A 98 18.81 13.14 -15.84
C ASP A 98 17.67 13.67 -14.96
N PHE A 99 16.46 13.14 -15.15
CA PHE A 99 15.32 13.48 -14.30
C PHE A 99 15.45 12.79 -12.95
N LYS A 100 15.15 13.57 -11.89
CA LYS A 100 15.19 13.11 -10.50
C LYS A 100 13.96 13.58 -9.76
N PHE A 101 13.50 12.76 -8.83
CA PHE A 101 12.50 13.21 -7.88
C PHE A 101 12.69 12.56 -6.51
N SER A 102 12.12 13.22 -5.50
CA SER A 102 11.98 12.68 -4.15
C SER A 102 10.64 13.14 -3.60
N THR A 103 9.78 12.19 -3.25
CA THR A 103 8.42 12.45 -2.79
C THR A 103 8.23 11.82 -1.42
N PRO A 104 8.34 12.58 -0.32
CA PRO A 104 7.79 12.16 0.96
C PRO A 104 6.32 11.82 0.81
N ALA A 105 5.93 10.63 1.27
CA ALA A 105 4.60 10.07 1.15
C ALA A 105 4.08 9.63 2.52
N THR A 106 2.88 10.09 2.87
CA THR A 106 2.15 9.64 4.06
C THR A 106 0.84 9.02 3.59
N GLU A 107 0.65 7.73 3.81
CA GLU A 107 -0.53 6.98 3.38
C GLU A 107 -1.41 6.64 4.57
N ALA A 108 -2.71 6.90 4.45
CA ALA A 108 -3.75 6.34 5.31
C ALA A 108 -4.58 5.35 4.49
N SER A 109 -4.72 4.11 4.96
CA SER A 109 -5.43 3.07 4.24
C SER A 109 -6.32 2.21 5.13
N ALA A 110 -7.38 1.67 4.54
CA ALA A 110 -8.27 0.68 5.13
C ALA A 110 -8.30 -0.55 4.23
N THR A 111 -7.94 -1.71 4.78
CA THR A 111 -7.84 -2.97 4.03
C THR A 111 -8.60 -4.08 4.72
N MET A 112 -9.18 -4.98 3.93
CA MET A 112 -9.61 -6.29 4.35
C MET A 112 -8.41 -7.22 4.28
N VAL A 113 -8.19 -7.99 5.35
CA VAL A 113 -7.13 -9.01 5.42
C VAL A 113 -7.79 -10.37 5.50
N TRP A 114 -7.44 -11.25 4.58
CA TRP A 114 -7.88 -12.64 4.54
C TRP A 114 -6.72 -13.54 4.96
N ASP A 115 -6.85 -14.16 6.15
CA ASP A 115 -5.97 -15.23 6.61
C ASP A 115 -6.37 -16.54 5.95
N ILE A 116 -5.49 -17.10 5.13
CA ILE A 116 -5.79 -18.27 4.29
C ILE A 116 -6.09 -19.51 5.15
N PHE A 117 -5.46 -19.63 6.31
CA PHE A 117 -5.62 -20.80 7.18
C PHE A 117 -6.64 -20.58 8.31
N GLY A 118 -7.21 -19.37 8.42
CA GLY A 118 -8.16 -19.03 9.46
C GLY A 118 -7.55 -19.07 10.86
N ASN A 119 -6.32 -18.60 11.01
CA ASN A 119 -5.58 -18.62 12.26
C ASN A 119 -5.88 -17.42 13.18
N ASN A 120 -6.77 -16.51 12.78
CA ASN A 120 -7.15 -15.38 13.60
C ASN A 120 -7.98 -15.84 14.81
N GLY A 121 -7.36 -16.54 15.78
CA GLY A 121 -7.96 -16.82 17.07
C GLY A 121 -8.34 -18.27 17.34
N ARG A 122 -7.73 -19.23 16.70
CA ARG A 122 -7.78 -20.63 17.10
C ARG A 122 -6.83 -20.89 18.26
N ASP A 123 -7.25 -21.68 19.25
CA ASP A 123 -6.40 -22.16 20.35
C ASP A 123 -5.21 -23.02 19.83
N ILE A 124 -5.35 -23.59 18.63
CA ILE A 124 -4.28 -24.30 17.92
C ILE A 124 -3.68 -23.31 16.92
N VAL A 125 -2.70 -22.57 17.37
CA VAL A 125 -1.94 -21.64 16.52
C VAL A 125 -1.06 -22.44 15.59
N THR A 126 -1.43 -22.51 14.31
CA THR A 126 -0.45 -22.80 13.28
C THR A 126 0.55 -21.64 13.32
N LYS A 127 1.82 -21.94 13.63
CA LYS A 127 2.86 -20.89 13.76
C LYS A 127 2.97 -20.00 12.53
N PHE A 128 2.56 -20.52 11.39
CA PHE A 128 2.65 -19.89 10.07
C PHE A 128 1.27 -19.60 9.51
N SER A 129 1.01 -18.35 9.15
CA SER A 129 -0.29 -17.89 8.67
C SER A 129 -0.09 -16.95 7.47
N PRO A 130 -0.17 -17.47 6.24
CA PRO A 130 -0.17 -16.63 5.05
C PRO A 130 -1.50 -15.89 4.94
N TYR A 131 -1.43 -14.64 4.47
CA TYR A 131 -2.60 -13.81 4.27
C TYR A 131 -2.50 -12.97 3.01
N VAL A 132 -3.65 -12.54 2.54
CA VAL A 132 -3.81 -11.58 1.44
C VAL A 132 -4.55 -10.36 1.97
N LEU A 133 -4.21 -9.19 1.47
CA LEU A 133 -4.92 -7.97 1.80
C LEU A 133 -5.27 -7.17 0.54
N ALA A 134 -6.40 -6.47 0.61
CA ALA A 134 -6.81 -5.53 -0.42
C ALA A 134 -7.70 -4.45 0.20
N GLY A 135 -7.66 -3.24 -0.36
CA GLY A 135 -8.47 -2.15 0.16
C GLY A 135 -8.31 -0.84 -0.58
N VAL A 136 -8.56 0.24 0.13
CA VAL A 136 -8.48 1.60 -0.38
C VAL A 136 -7.65 2.45 0.56
N GLY A 137 -6.98 3.44 0.00
CA GLY A 137 -6.17 4.38 0.77
C GLY A 137 -6.03 5.72 0.07
N TYR A 138 -5.49 6.67 0.80
CA TYR A 138 -5.13 7.97 0.28
C TYR A 138 -3.71 8.30 0.70
N THR A 139 -2.88 8.66 -0.27
CA THR A 139 -1.47 9.01 -0.05
C THR A 139 -1.30 10.51 -0.23
N PHE A 140 -0.88 11.18 0.83
CA PHE A 140 -0.46 12.57 0.82
C PHE A 140 0.98 12.66 0.30
N LEU A 141 1.22 13.57 -0.66
CA LEU A 141 2.47 13.68 -1.39
C LEU A 141 3.07 15.07 -1.22
N ASN A 142 4.40 15.13 -1.09
CA ASN A 142 5.18 16.37 -1.17
C ASN A 142 6.26 16.19 -2.24
N ILE A 143 5.85 16.36 -3.50
CA ILE A 143 6.66 16.05 -4.68
C ILE A 143 7.75 17.11 -4.87
N LYS A 144 9.00 16.66 -4.88
CA LYS A 144 10.18 17.47 -5.20
C LYS A 144 10.83 16.88 -6.44
N ARG A 145 10.79 17.60 -7.53
CA ARG A 145 11.35 17.21 -8.82
C ARG A 145 12.55 18.05 -9.18
N ASP A 146 13.51 17.45 -9.89
CA ASP A 146 14.73 18.10 -10.35
C ASP A 146 15.06 17.64 -11.77
N TRP A 147 15.32 18.59 -12.65
CA TRP A 147 15.75 18.40 -14.05
C TRP A 147 16.91 19.31 -14.40
N SER A 148 17.63 19.84 -13.41
CA SER A 148 18.75 20.76 -13.61
C SER A 148 19.92 20.15 -14.37
N GLY A 149 20.07 18.81 -14.28
CA GLY A 149 21.11 18.05 -14.97
C GLY A 149 20.80 17.71 -16.43
N MET A 150 19.61 18.06 -16.96
CA MET A 150 19.20 17.73 -18.32
C MET A 150 20.14 18.32 -19.37
N ASN A 151 20.69 17.47 -20.24
CA ASN A 151 21.53 17.89 -21.36
C ASN A 151 20.69 18.53 -22.47
N ARG A 152 20.68 19.87 -22.51
CA ARG A 152 19.90 20.66 -23.47
C ARG A 152 20.42 20.55 -24.92
N THR A 153 21.60 20.00 -25.14
CA THR A 153 22.13 19.74 -26.49
C THR A 153 21.47 18.49 -27.07
N VAL A 154 21.23 17.49 -26.24
CA VAL A 154 20.54 16.24 -26.63
C VAL A 154 19.03 16.42 -26.62
N PHE A 155 18.50 17.15 -25.64
CA PHE A 155 17.07 17.45 -25.45
C PHE A 155 16.81 18.96 -25.54
N PRO A 156 16.85 19.57 -26.74
CA PRO A 156 16.56 20.98 -26.90
C PRO A 156 15.09 21.28 -26.56
N SER A 157 14.76 22.54 -26.28
CA SER A 157 13.41 22.96 -25.87
C SER A 157 12.31 22.61 -26.89
N GLY A 158 12.66 22.43 -28.17
CA GLY A 158 11.74 21.98 -29.22
C GLY A 158 11.62 20.46 -29.36
N SER A 159 12.38 19.65 -28.60
CA SER A 159 12.21 18.20 -28.60
C SER A 159 10.93 17.79 -27.85
N HIS A 160 10.49 16.54 -28.05
CA HIS A 160 9.34 15.99 -27.32
C HIS A 160 9.50 16.16 -25.81
N ASP A 161 10.65 15.73 -25.25
CA ASP A 161 10.93 15.79 -23.81
C ASP A 161 11.06 17.26 -23.33
N GLY A 162 11.65 18.14 -24.16
CA GLY A 162 11.75 19.57 -23.85
C GLY A 162 10.40 20.29 -23.81
N MET A 163 9.52 20.02 -24.76
CA MET A 163 8.15 20.55 -24.78
C MET A 163 7.31 19.95 -23.67
N GLY A 164 7.41 18.65 -23.44
CA GLY A 164 6.74 17.95 -22.34
C GLY A 164 7.15 18.51 -20.97
N LEU A 165 8.45 18.77 -20.78
CA LEU A 165 8.96 19.37 -19.53
C LEU A 165 8.42 20.80 -19.31
N ALA A 166 8.26 21.60 -20.38
CA ALA A 166 7.62 22.91 -20.27
C ALA A 166 6.17 22.80 -19.78
N GLN A 167 5.42 21.81 -20.27
CA GLN A 167 4.05 21.52 -19.81
C GLN A 167 4.04 21.04 -18.36
N ASP A 168 4.90 20.06 -18.03
CA ASP A 168 4.99 19.52 -16.67
C ASP A 168 5.41 20.60 -15.67
N SER A 169 6.36 21.48 -16.04
CA SER A 169 6.80 22.57 -15.16
C SER A 169 5.69 23.57 -14.82
N ALA A 170 4.75 23.77 -15.73
CA ALA A 170 3.58 24.63 -15.54
C ALA A 170 2.43 23.89 -14.81
N HIS A 171 2.47 22.54 -14.74
CA HIS A 171 1.42 21.75 -14.11
C HIS A 171 1.49 21.82 -12.58
N THR A 172 0.33 22.03 -11.95
CA THR A 172 0.21 22.00 -10.49
C THR A 172 0.27 20.56 -10.00
N LEU A 173 1.29 20.25 -9.21
CA LEU A 173 1.48 18.90 -8.67
C LEU A 173 0.39 18.50 -7.69
N PRO A 174 -0.07 17.25 -7.73
CA PRO A 174 -1.05 16.75 -6.77
C PRO A 174 -0.44 16.68 -5.37
N LYS A 175 -1.20 17.12 -4.37
CA LYS A 175 -0.83 17.02 -2.96
C LYS A 175 -1.20 15.67 -2.35
N GLY A 176 -1.90 14.83 -3.11
CA GLY A 176 -2.26 13.49 -2.71
C GLY A 176 -3.04 12.76 -3.80
N VAL A 177 -3.07 11.45 -3.69
CA VAL A 177 -3.68 10.54 -4.66
C VAL A 177 -4.44 9.42 -3.96
N LEU A 178 -5.52 8.96 -4.59
CA LEU A 178 -6.20 7.74 -4.18
C LEU A 178 -5.35 6.54 -4.57
N VAL A 179 -5.27 5.54 -3.68
CA VAL A 179 -4.51 4.31 -3.90
C VAL A 179 -5.34 3.07 -3.62
N LEU A 180 -5.08 2.00 -4.34
CA LEU A 180 -5.62 0.67 -4.09
C LEU A 180 -4.47 -0.23 -3.62
N PRO A 181 -4.26 -0.41 -2.32
CA PRO A 181 -3.31 -1.37 -1.78
C PRO A 181 -3.81 -2.80 -2.00
N ILE A 182 -2.96 -3.63 -2.56
CA ILE A 182 -3.14 -5.08 -2.70
C ILE A 182 -1.84 -5.74 -2.25
N GLY A 183 -1.90 -6.72 -1.37
CA GLY A 183 -0.69 -7.32 -0.83
C GLY A 183 -0.85 -8.75 -0.39
N ILE A 184 0.29 -9.38 -0.20
CA ILE A 184 0.44 -10.71 0.38
C ILE A 184 1.39 -10.62 1.56
N GLY A 185 1.16 -11.44 2.55
CA GLY A 185 2.04 -11.48 3.72
C GLY A 185 2.01 -12.82 4.43
N VAL A 186 2.91 -12.93 5.36
CA VAL A 186 3.02 -14.08 6.24
C VAL A 186 3.17 -13.58 7.66
N LYS A 187 2.44 -14.23 8.56
CA LYS A 187 2.52 -14.03 10.00
C LYS A 187 3.14 -15.28 10.64
N TYR A 188 4.18 -15.10 11.43
CA TYR A 188 4.81 -16.15 12.22
C TYR A 188 4.59 -15.89 13.71
N SER A 189 3.72 -16.68 14.35
CA SER A 189 3.41 -16.57 15.77
C SER A 189 4.48 -17.29 16.60
N PHE A 190 5.33 -16.53 17.29
CA PHE A 190 6.38 -17.07 18.15
C PHE A 190 5.98 -17.12 19.64
N ALA A 191 4.94 -16.39 20.02
CA ALA A 191 4.34 -16.43 21.34
C ALA A 191 2.81 -16.27 21.25
N PRO A 192 2.04 -16.56 22.30
CA PRO A 192 0.56 -16.57 22.23
C PRO A 192 -0.08 -15.32 21.66
N ASN A 193 0.50 -14.15 21.92
CA ASN A 193 -0.06 -12.86 21.48
C ASN A 193 0.88 -12.12 20.53
N TRP A 194 2.05 -12.67 20.20
CA TRP A 194 3.07 -12.00 19.41
C TRP A 194 3.38 -12.73 18.13
N ALA A 195 3.46 -11.99 17.05
CA ALA A 195 3.85 -12.52 15.75
C ALA A 195 4.84 -11.59 15.05
N ILE A 196 5.73 -12.18 14.26
CA ILE A 196 6.51 -11.47 13.24
C ILE A 196 5.69 -11.48 11.97
N THR A 197 5.64 -10.37 11.27
CA THR A 197 4.96 -10.23 9.96
C THR A 197 5.99 -9.91 8.89
N SER A 198 5.80 -10.47 7.69
CA SER A 198 6.50 -10.05 6.47
C SER A 198 5.45 -9.82 5.40
N GLU A 199 5.47 -8.66 4.76
CA GLU A 199 4.40 -8.21 3.87
C GLU A 199 4.99 -7.54 2.62
N LEU A 200 4.48 -7.92 1.46
CA LEU A 200 4.70 -7.26 0.18
C LEU A 200 3.37 -6.63 -0.25
N THR A 201 3.34 -5.32 -0.38
CA THR A 201 2.12 -4.58 -0.76
C THR A 201 2.39 -3.69 -1.95
N TYR A 202 1.62 -3.88 -3.01
CA TYR A 202 1.56 -3.03 -4.20
C TYR A 202 0.44 -2.00 -4.05
N ARG A 203 0.70 -0.77 -4.50
CA ARG A 203 -0.29 0.32 -4.51
C ARG A 203 -0.49 0.78 -5.94
N TYR A 204 -1.64 0.43 -6.47
CA TYR A 204 -2.10 0.99 -7.74
C TYR A 204 -2.59 2.42 -7.50
N THR A 205 -2.15 3.36 -8.32
CA THR A 205 -2.60 4.75 -8.25
C THR A 205 -3.30 5.16 -9.54
N PHE A 206 -4.07 6.23 -9.47
CA PHE A 206 -4.79 6.78 -10.63
C PHE A 206 -4.13 8.09 -11.11
N SER A 207 -2.83 8.22 -10.91
CA SER A 207 -2.07 9.42 -11.24
C SER A 207 -0.73 9.05 -11.87
N ASP A 208 -0.34 9.85 -12.85
CA ASP A 208 0.94 9.79 -13.54
C ASP A 208 1.88 10.93 -13.07
N TYR A 209 1.60 11.52 -11.91
CA TYR A 209 2.35 12.66 -11.37
C TYR A 209 2.91 12.40 -9.96
N ILE A 210 3.14 11.15 -9.58
CA ILE A 210 3.77 10.83 -8.28
C ILE A 210 5.24 11.23 -8.29
N ASP A 211 5.90 11.11 -9.44
CA ASP A 211 7.27 11.55 -9.68
C ASP A 211 7.38 13.02 -10.12
N GLY A 212 6.25 13.62 -10.47
CA GLY A 212 6.17 15.01 -10.95
C GLY A 212 6.39 15.18 -12.43
N PHE A 213 6.50 14.12 -13.21
CA PHE A 213 6.66 14.12 -14.66
C PHE A 213 5.59 13.25 -15.30
N SER A 214 5.01 13.68 -16.42
CA SER A 214 4.08 12.94 -17.23
C SER A 214 4.37 13.21 -18.71
N LYS A 215 4.23 14.45 -19.14
CA LYS A 215 4.36 14.82 -20.56
C LYS A 215 5.79 14.75 -21.08
N ALA A 216 6.77 14.94 -20.22
CA ALA A 216 8.19 14.76 -20.53
C ALA A 216 8.66 13.30 -20.46
N ALA A 217 7.80 12.38 -20.02
CA ALA A 217 8.12 10.97 -19.86
C ALA A 217 7.16 10.10 -20.68
N ASN A 218 6.22 9.37 -20.06
CA ASN A 218 5.25 8.54 -20.77
C ASN A 218 3.83 8.74 -20.24
N PRO A 219 3.04 9.66 -20.79
CA PRO A 219 1.72 10.01 -20.29
C PRO A 219 0.67 8.89 -20.41
N ALA A 220 1.01 7.73 -20.96
CA ALA A 220 0.08 6.62 -21.14
C ALA A 220 0.01 5.67 -19.94
N ASN A 221 0.95 5.75 -19.01
CA ASN A 221 1.03 4.83 -17.87
C ASN A 221 0.90 5.59 -16.55
N ASN A 222 0.08 5.06 -15.65
CA ASN A 222 0.01 5.57 -14.29
C ASN A 222 1.19 5.07 -13.46
N ASP A 223 1.63 5.91 -12.54
CA ASP A 223 2.64 5.55 -11.55
C ASP A 223 2.10 4.57 -10.51
N GLY A 224 2.97 3.77 -9.94
CA GLY A 224 2.68 2.90 -8.82
C GLY A 224 3.85 2.83 -7.85
N TYR A 225 3.66 2.14 -6.74
CA TYR A 225 4.76 1.83 -5.84
C TYR A 225 4.44 0.59 -5.01
N TYR A 226 5.47 -0.08 -4.55
CA TYR A 226 5.32 -1.22 -3.67
C TYR A 226 6.24 -1.11 -2.46
N SER A 227 5.90 -1.86 -1.43
CA SER A 227 6.71 -1.95 -0.22
C SER A 227 6.94 -3.40 0.16
N PHE A 228 8.14 -3.67 0.66
CA PHE A 228 8.44 -4.89 1.41
C PHE A 228 8.75 -4.50 2.84
N THR A 229 7.96 -5.01 3.80
CA THR A 229 8.08 -4.65 5.21
C THR A 229 8.14 -5.89 6.08
N VAL A 230 8.89 -5.78 7.18
CA VAL A 230 8.93 -6.78 8.25
C VAL A 230 8.55 -6.07 9.55
N GLY A 231 7.77 -6.72 10.39
CA GLY A 231 7.23 -6.08 11.58
C GLY A 231 6.86 -7.04 12.69
N LEU A 232 6.33 -6.45 13.74
CA LEU A 232 5.78 -7.15 14.91
C LEU A 232 4.28 -6.83 15.02
N ALA A 233 3.51 -7.84 15.34
CA ALA A 233 2.09 -7.75 15.63
C ALA A 233 1.81 -8.26 17.04
N TYR A 234 0.87 -7.60 17.71
CA TYR A 234 0.37 -7.97 19.02
C TYR A 234 -1.16 -8.08 18.99
N THR A 235 -1.68 -9.24 19.39
CA THR A 235 -3.11 -9.53 19.45
C THR A 235 -3.62 -9.44 20.88
N PHE A 236 -4.82 -8.85 21.09
CA PHE A 236 -5.40 -8.67 22.42
C PHE A 236 -6.93 -8.66 22.38
N GLY A 237 -7.53 -8.59 23.58
CA GLY A 237 -8.99 -8.52 23.73
C GLY A 237 -9.68 -9.86 23.71
N GLN A 238 -9.01 -10.93 24.15
CA GLN A 238 -9.66 -12.23 24.41
C GLN A 238 -10.75 -12.06 25.47
N LYS A 239 -11.95 -12.62 25.21
CA LYS A 239 -12.93 -12.79 26.27
C LYS A 239 -12.41 -13.86 27.22
N ASN A 240 -12.20 -13.50 28.48
CA ASN A 240 -12.02 -14.49 29.54
C ASN A 240 -13.26 -15.40 29.57
N PHE A 241 -13.08 -16.71 29.40
CA PHE A 241 -14.14 -17.65 29.70
C PHE A 241 -14.60 -17.44 31.15
N LEU A 242 -15.89 -17.27 31.33
CA LEU A 242 -16.48 -17.54 32.64
C LEU A 242 -16.09 -18.97 32.99
N LYS A 243 -15.18 -19.15 33.94
CA LYS A 243 -14.97 -20.46 34.55
C LYS A 243 -16.31 -20.91 35.04
N CYS A 244 -16.88 -21.97 34.46
CA CYS A 244 -18.06 -22.58 35.04
C CYS A 244 -17.76 -22.89 36.49
N PRO A 245 -18.59 -22.47 37.44
CA PRO A 245 -18.40 -22.84 38.83
C PRO A 245 -18.37 -24.35 38.91
N THR A 246 -17.29 -24.95 39.40
CA THR A 246 -17.25 -26.37 39.73
C THR A 246 -18.25 -26.56 40.85
N VAL A 247 -19.39 -27.14 40.55
CA VAL A 247 -20.34 -27.63 41.59
C VAL A 247 -19.61 -28.73 42.34
N LYS A 248 -19.32 -28.45 43.62
CA LYS A 248 -18.85 -29.46 44.56
C LYS A 248 -20.01 -30.33 45.04
#